data_682add80b60bc02a28fe90180a2be775
#
_entry.id   682add80b60bc02a28fe90180a2be775
#
_cell.length_a   1.000
_cell.length_b   1.000
_cell.length_c   1.000
_cell.angle_alpha   90.00
_cell.angle_beta   90.00
_cell.angle_gamma   90.00
#
_symmetry.space_group_name_H-M   'P 1'
#
loop_
_entity.id
_entity.type
_entity.pdbx_description
1 polymer ?
#
loop_
_entity_poly.entity_id
_entity_poly.type
_entity_poly.pdbx_seq_one_letter_code
_entity_poly.pdbx_strand_id
1 'polypeptide(L)'
;MEEVKNEKNAYVRSVAEQKYEFGFTTDVETDIIEKGLNEDVVRLISSKKNEPEWLLAFRLKAFNHWKTLKQPNWAHVNLPEIDYQGISYYADPLAKKPANKELDSELEKTFDKLGIPLEERLVLGGVAVDAIMDSVSVKTTFKEKLAEKGVIFSSIGEAVQEHPELVRQYLGSVVPYSDNYFAALNSAVFSDGSFVY
;
A
#
# COMPACT_ATOMS: atom_id res chain seq x y z
N MET A 1 -2.63 41.23 15.70
CA MET A 1 -3.15 40.18 14.73
C MET A 1 -2.11 39.78 13.69
N GLU A 2 -1.26 40.66 13.22
CA GLU A 2 -0.18 40.33 12.26
C GLU A 2 0.96 39.51 12.90
N GLU A 3 1.36 39.79 14.12
CA GLU A 3 2.40 39.03 14.83
C GLU A 3 2.04 37.56 15.03
N VAL A 4 0.80 37.26 15.47
CA VAL A 4 0.33 35.88 15.65
C VAL A 4 0.26 35.09 14.32
N LYS A 5 0.03 35.80 13.21
CA LYS A 5 0.01 35.22 11.87
C LYS A 5 1.45 34.90 11.39
N ASN A 6 2.40 35.73 11.80
CA ASN A 6 3.82 35.56 11.45
C ASN A 6 4.47 34.40 12.24
N GLU A 7 4.14 34.24 13.54
CA GLU A 7 4.61 33.12 14.34
C GLU A 7 4.04 31.78 13.87
N LYS A 8 2.74 31.72 13.51
CA LYS A 8 2.17 30.51 12.92
C LYS A 8 2.80 30.14 11.57
N ASN A 9 3.10 31.13 10.75
CA ASN A 9 3.78 30.88 9.47
C ASN A 9 5.24 30.46 9.65
N ALA A 10 5.93 30.98 10.67
CA ALA A 10 7.28 30.56 11.01
C ALA A 10 7.31 29.13 11.55
N TYR A 11 6.35 28.76 12.38
CA TYR A 11 6.19 27.37 12.86
C TYR A 11 5.91 26.39 11.73
N VAL A 12 4.96 26.71 10.83
CA VAL A 12 4.64 25.86 9.67
C VAL A 12 5.86 25.72 8.74
N ARG A 13 6.63 26.78 8.53
CA ARG A 13 7.88 26.71 7.76
C ARG A 13 8.94 25.86 8.44
N SER A 14 9.13 26.00 9.75
CA SER A 14 10.09 25.18 10.50
C SER A 14 9.76 23.70 10.46
N VAL A 15 8.47 23.34 10.52
CA VAL A 15 8.01 21.94 10.37
C VAL A 15 8.21 21.45 8.95
N ALA A 16 7.97 22.27 7.92
CA ALA A 16 8.17 21.91 6.52
C ALA A 16 9.67 21.80 6.13
N GLU A 17 10.56 22.53 6.82
CA GLU A 17 12.01 22.51 6.60
C GLU A 17 12.74 21.48 7.47
N GLN A 18 12.10 20.94 8.51
CA GLN A 18 12.65 19.82 9.27
C GLN A 18 12.79 18.62 8.34
N LYS A 19 14.01 18.11 8.21
CA LYS A 19 14.22 16.79 7.62
C LYS A 19 13.33 15.82 8.40
N TYR A 20 12.46 15.13 7.69
CA TYR A 20 11.59 14.11 8.27
C TYR A 20 12.46 13.16 9.09
N GLU A 21 12.32 13.22 10.41
CA GLU A 21 13.18 12.51 11.38
C GLU A 21 13.18 11.00 11.14
N PHE A 22 12.08 10.50 10.58
CA PHE A 22 11.88 9.10 10.24
C PHE A 22 12.14 8.78 8.75
N GLY A 23 12.57 9.76 7.94
CA GLY A 23 12.94 9.56 6.54
C GLY A 23 14.23 8.74 6.45
N PHE A 24 14.13 7.47 6.11
CA PHE A 24 15.25 6.58 5.90
C PHE A 24 15.02 5.69 4.68
N THR A 25 16.10 5.24 4.07
CA THR A 25 16.10 4.19 3.08
C THR A 25 16.47 2.87 3.76
N THR A 26 15.84 1.78 3.38
CA THR A 26 16.19 0.43 3.82
C THR A 26 17.03 -0.23 2.74
N ASP A 27 18.13 -0.88 3.14
CA ASP A 27 18.97 -1.69 2.23
C ASP A 27 18.42 -3.12 2.08
N VAL A 28 17.10 -3.27 2.01
CA VAL A 28 16.47 -4.57 1.78
C VAL A 28 16.55 -4.91 0.30
N GLU A 29 17.16 -6.04 -0.01
CA GLU A 29 17.18 -6.56 -1.39
C GLU A 29 15.77 -6.91 -1.84
N THR A 30 15.26 -6.18 -2.82
CA THR A 30 13.88 -6.28 -3.29
C THR A 30 13.85 -6.74 -4.75
N ASP A 31 12.92 -7.63 -5.10
CA ASP A 31 12.62 -7.96 -6.50
C ASP A 31 11.72 -6.88 -7.08
N ILE A 32 12.32 -5.91 -7.77
CA ILE A 32 11.64 -4.76 -8.37
C ILE A 32 11.42 -5.04 -9.86
N ILE A 33 10.18 -4.90 -10.33
CA ILE A 33 9.89 -4.97 -11.76
C ILE A 33 10.38 -3.71 -12.50
N GLU A 34 10.53 -3.82 -13.81
CA GLU A 34 10.91 -2.70 -14.66
C GLU A 34 9.97 -1.50 -14.51
N LYS A 35 10.51 -0.31 -14.73
CA LYS A 35 9.76 0.94 -14.68
C LYS A 35 8.79 1.03 -15.85
N GLY A 36 7.73 1.79 -15.63
CA GLY A 36 6.71 2.07 -16.62
C GLY A 36 5.38 1.39 -16.32
N LEU A 37 4.31 1.97 -16.85
CA LEU A 37 2.96 1.47 -16.70
C LEU A 37 2.35 1.17 -18.06
N ASN A 38 2.12 -0.11 -18.31
CA ASN A 38 1.46 -0.63 -19.49
C ASN A 38 0.62 -1.86 -19.10
N GLU A 39 -0.06 -2.45 -20.07
CA GLU A 39 -0.91 -3.62 -19.84
C GLU A 39 -0.11 -4.84 -19.36
N ASP A 40 1.12 -5.03 -19.85
CA ASP A 40 1.97 -6.16 -19.48
C ASP A 40 2.40 -6.06 -18.01
N VAL A 41 2.68 -4.84 -17.52
CA VAL A 41 2.97 -4.58 -16.10
C VAL A 41 1.75 -4.91 -15.23
N VAL A 42 0.54 -4.53 -15.64
CA VAL A 42 -0.70 -4.87 -14.91
C VAL A 42 -0.90 -6.40 -14.85
N ARG A 43 -0.67 -7.10 -15.96
CA ARG A 43 -0.73 -8.57 -16.00
C ARG A 43 0.36 -9.22 -15.15
N LEU A 44 1.56 -8.66 -15.16
CA LEU A 44 2.68 -9.14 -14.35
C LEU A 44 2.39 -9.03 -12.85
N ILE A 45 1.84 -7.90 -12.38
CA ILE A 45 1.41 -7.71 -10.99
C ILE A 45 0.40 -8.81 -10.61
N SER A 46 -0.64 -8.99 -11.42
CA SER A 46 -1.66 -10.00 -11.18
C SER A 46 -1.09 -11.42 -11.13
N SER A 47 -0.16 -11.75 -12.05
CA SER A 47 0.54 -13.03 -12.07
C SER A 47 1.41 -13.25 -10.83
N LYS A 48 2.18 -12.24 -10.41
CA LYS A 48 3.03 -12.29 -9.20
C LYS A 48 2.20 -12.52 -7.93
N LYS A 49 0.98 -11.99 -7.89
CA LYS A 49 0.04 -12.14 -6.77
C LYS A 49 -0.85 -13.39 -6.90
N ASN A 50 -0.69 -14.21 -7.95
CA ASN A 50 -1.51 -15.39 -8.24
C ASN A 50 -3.02 -15.07 -8.23
N GLU A 51 -3.40 -13.93 -8.78
CA GLU A 51 -4.79 -13.45 -8.74
C GLU A 51 -5.71 -14.24 -9.66
N PRO A 52 -6.99 -14.41 -9.29
CA PRO A 52 -7.97 -15.02 -10.16
C PRO A 52 -8.29 -14.12 -11.36
N GLU A 53 -8.75 -14.72 -12.45
CA GLU A 53 -9.01 -14.04 -13.72
C GLU A 53 -9.95 -12.84 -13.60
N TRP A 54 -10.95 -12.90 -12.72
CA TRP A 54 -11.89 -11.80 -12.51
C TRP A 54 -11.20 -10.55 -11.95
N LEU A 55 -10.16 -10.71 -11.11
CA LEU A 55 -9.41 -9.59 -10.54
C LEU A 55 -8.48 -8.99 -11.58
N LEU A 56 -7.84 -9.80 -12.40
CA LEU A 56 -7.09 -9.32 -13.57
C LEU A 56 -7.99 -8.53 -14.51
N ALA A 57 -9.19 -9.03 -14.80
CA ALA A 57 -10.16 -8.32 -15.63
C ALA A 57 -10.58 -6.97 -15.03
N PHE A 58 -10.75 -6.89 -13.70
CA PHE A 58 -11.00 -5.64 -12.98
C PHE A 58 -9.84 -4.64 -13.16
N ARG A 59 -8.59 -5.09 -12.95
CA ARG A 59 -7.39 -4.26 -13.14
C ARG A 59 -7.27 -3.70 -14.55
N LEU A 60 -7.47 -4.55 -15.56
CA LEU A 60 -7.38 -4.14 -16.95
C LEU A 60 -8.48 -3.14 -17.35
N LYS A 61 -9.69 -3.28 -16.81
CA LYS A 61 -10.75 -2.27 -16.97
C LYS A 61 -10.34 -0.94 -16.35
N ALA A 62 -9.81 -0.96 -15.14
CA ALA A 62 -9.32 0.23 -14.46
C ALA A 62 -8.18 0.91 -15.22
N PHE A 63 -7.18 0.14 -15.68
CA PHE A 63 -6.07 0.65 -16.48
C PHE A 63 -6.54 1.29 -17.80
N ASN A 64 -7.44 0.61 -18.53
CA ASN A 64 -7.97 1.15 -19.78
C ASN A 64 -8.79 2.43 -19.54
N HIS A 65 -9.53 2.51 -18.45
CA HIS A 65 -10.23 3.73 -18.05
C HIS A 65 -9.23 4.84 -17.71
N TRP A 66 -8.22 4.56 -16.89
CA TRP A 66 -7.18 5.52 -16.52
C TRP A 66 -6.51 6.17 -17.74
N LYS A 67 -6.23 5.41 -18.80
CA LYS A 67 -5.65 5.95 -20.05
C LYS A 67 -6.54 7.01 -20.73
N THR A 68 -7.84 7.02 -20.46
CA THR A 68 -8.77 8.01 -21.01
C THR A 68 -8.87 9.28 -20.19
N LEU A 69 -8.36 9.27 -18.96
CA LEU A 69 -8.45 10.37 -18.03
C LEU A 69 -7.22 11.27 -18.10
N LYS A 70 -7.37 12.48 -17.57
CA LYS A 70 -6.27 13.42 -17.34
C LYS A 70 -6.09 13.63 -15.85
N GLN A 71 -4.84 13.78 -15.41
CA GLN A 71 -4.56 14.14 -14.03
C GLN A 71 -5.27 15.44 -13.67
N PRO A 72 -6.01 15.50 -12.55
CA PRO A 72 -6.72 16.70 -12.14
C PRO A 72 -5.76 17.82 -11.76
N ASN A 73 -6.10 19.05 -12.13
CA ASN A 73 -5.33 20.26 -11.86
C ASN A 73 -6.15 21.36 -11.15
N TRP A 74 -7.34 21.02 -10.67
CA TRP A 74 -8.28 21.98 -10.06
C TRP A 74 -8.00 22.23 -8.56
N ALA A 75 -7.20 21.38 -7.90
CA ALA A 75 -6.91 21.54 -6.49
C ALA A 75 -5.97 22.73 -6.24
N HIS A 76 -6.20 23.47 -5.15
CA HIS A 76 -5.31 24.57 -4.70
C HIS A 76 -4.01 24.07 -4.07
N VAL A 77 -3.39 23.09 -4.69
CA VAL A 77 -2.08 22.53 -4.31
C VAL A 77 -1.19 22.52 -5.53
N ASN A 78 0.08 22.83 -5.33
CA ASN A 78 1.06 22.76 -6.40
C ASN A 78 1.64 21.33 -6.42
N LEU A 79 1.06 20.47 -7.24
CA LEU A 79 1.56 19.12 -7.44
C LEU A 79 2.69 19.15 -8.47
N PRO A 80 3.84 18.55 -8.19
CA PRO A 80 4.86 18.35 -9.19
C PRO A 80 4.34 17.46 -10.31
N GLU A 81 4.91 17.61 -11.49
CA GLU A 81 4.64 16.68 -12.60
C GLU A 81 5.13 15.28 -12.21
N ILE A 82 4.24 14.30 -12.30
CA ILE A 82 4.55 12.90 -11.97
C ILE A 82 4.86 12.15 -13.25
N ASP A 83 6.09 11.66 -13.36
CA ASP A 83 6.47 10.75 -14.44
C ASP A 83 6.02 9.31 -14.13
N TYR A 84 4.82 8.97 -14.56
CA TYR A 84 4.25 7.62 -14.38
C TYR A 84 5.04 6.54 -15.13
N GLN A 85 5.89 6.88 -16.08
CA GLN A 85 6.75 5.92 -16.77
C GLN A 85 8.11 5.76 -16.08
N GLY A 86 8.46 6.66 -15.19
CA GLY A 86 9.68 6.60 -14.37
C GLY A 86 9.52 5.79 -13.08
N ILE A 87 8.31 5.28 -12.77
CA ILE A 87 7.97 4.56 -11.54
C ILE A 87 7.95 3.06 -11.79
N SER A 88 8.42 2.26 -10.83
CA SER A 88 8.14 0.84 -10.74
C SER A 88 6.88 0.60 -9.91
N TYR A 89 5.99 -0.27 -10.37
CA TYR A 89 4.67 -0.48 -9.77
C TYR A 89 4.55 -1.74 -8.91
N TYR A 90 5.64 -2.49 -8.78
CA TYR A 90 5.69 -3.66 -7.91
C TYR A 90 7.10 -3.87 -7.39
N ALA A 91 7.21 -4.17 -6.10
CA ALA A 91 8.46 -4.52 -5.44
C ALA A 91 8.18 -5.58 -4.35
N ASP A 92 8.91 -6.68 -4.39
CA ASP A 92 8.75 -7.77 -3.43
C ASP A 92 10.03 -7.95 -2.60
N PRO A 93 10.05 -7.49 -1.33
CA PRO A 93 11.20 -7.64 -0.45
C PRO A 93 11.41 -9.07 0.04
N LEU A 94 10.43 -9.97 -0.18
CA LEU A 94 10.47 -11.35 0.31
C LEU A 94 10.81 -12.37 -0.79
N ALA A 95 10.78 -11.98 -2.07
CA ALA A 95 10.90 -12.90 -3.21
C ALA A 95 12.18 -13.78 -3.18
N LYS A 96 13.25 -13.30 -2.56
CA LYS A 96 14.54 -14.01 -2.49
C LYS A 96 14.78 -14.71 -1.14
N LYS A 97 13.81 -14.69 -0.23
CA LYS A 97 13.98 -15.22 1.13
C LYS A 97 13.28 -16.57 1.28
N PRO A 98 13.91 -17.56 1.93
CA PRO A 98 13.25 -18.83 2.21
C PRO A 98 12.09 -18.63 3.20
N ALA A 99 10.96 -19.31 2.94
CA ALA A 99 9.67 -19.16 3.62
C ALA A 99 9.66 -19.37 5.15
N ASN A 100 10.78 -19.76 5.78
CA ASN A 100 10.87 -20.14 7.20
C ASN A 100 11.87 -19.31 8.01
N LYS A 101 12.25 -18.11 7.59
CA LYS A 101 13.07 -17.25 8.46
C LYS A 101 12.19 -16.23 9.19
N GLU A 102 12.39 -16.20 10.51
CA GLU A 102 11.99 -15.10 11.41
C GLU A 102 12.18 -13.75 10.72
N LEU A 103 11.34 -12.79 11.06
CA LEU A 103 11.42 -11.41 10.55
C LEU A 103 12.89 -11.00 10.51
N ASP A 104 13.39 -10.67 9.33
CA ASP A 104 14.80 -10.34 9.13
C ASP A 104 15.22 -9.23 10.08
N SER A 105 16.43 -9.34 10.63
CA SER A 105 17.00 -8.35 11.55
C SER A 105 16.99 -6.91 10.97
N GLU A 106 16.91 -6.76 9.65
CA GLU A 106 16.78 -5.45 8.99
C GLU A 106 15.35 -4.93 8.98
N LEU A 107 14.36 -5.81 8.84
CA LEU A 107 12.95 -5.47 9.04
C LEU A 107 12.69 -5.08 10.51
N GLU A 108 13.26 -5.80 11.47
CA GLU A 108 13.20 -5.46 12.89
C GLU A 108 13.82 -4.08 13.14
N LYS A 109 15.01 -3.83 12.62
CA LYS A 109 15.65 -2.51 12.69
C LYS A 109 14.84 -1.40 12.04
N THR A 110 14.11 -1.71 10.98
CA THR A 110 13.22 -0.77 10.32
C THR A 110 12.04 -0.42 11.20
N PHE A 111 11.45 -1.41 11.86
CA PHE A 111 10.39 -1.19 12.83
C PHE A 111 10.88 -0.41 14.06
N ASP A 112 12.09 -0.69 14.54
CA ASP A 112 12.73 0.06 15.61
C ASP A 112 12.96 1.52 15.23
N LYS A 113 13.45 1.78 14.02
CA LYS A 113 13.63 3.14 13.49
C LYS A 113 12.31 3.90 13.37
N LEU A 114 11.22 3.22 13.10
CA LEU A 114 9.87 3.81 13.07
C LEU A 114 9.26 4.00 14.46
N GLY A 115 10.00 3.66 15.52
CA GLY A 115 9.50 3.73 16.89
C GLY A 115 8.34 2.78 17.16
N ILE A 116 8.28 1.65 16.44
CA ILE A 116 7.24 0.64 16.60
C ILE A 116 7.87 -0.58 17.27
N PRO A 117 7.91 -0.65 18.62
CA PRO A 117 8.49 -1.77 19.35
C PRO A 117 7.73 -3.05 19.03
N LEU A 118 8.43 -4.08 18.59
CA LEU A 118 7.84 -5.39 18.26
C LEU A 118 7.17 -6.04 19.47
N GLU A 119 7.71 -5.82 20.66
CA GLU A 119 7.19 -6.38 21.90
C GLU A 119 5.98 -5.61 22.45
N GLU A 120 5.93 -4.30 22.33
CA GLU A 120 4.77 -3.50 22.74
C GLU A 120 3.53 -3.80 21.90
N ARG A 121 3.68 -4.25 20.65
CA ARG A 121 2.58 -4.72 19.82
C ARG A 121 1.86 -5.93 20.40
N LEU A 122 2.58 -6.78 21.10
CA LEU A 122 2.01 -7.94 21.80
C LEU A 122 1.35 -7.52 23.15
N VAL A 123 1.80 -6.43 23.75
CA VAL A 123 1.44 -6.02 25.11
C VAL A 123 0.40 -4.89 25.14
N LEU A 124 0.41 -3.95 24.21
CA LEU A 124 -0.59 -2.87 24.13
C LEU A 124 -1.99 -3.37 23.70
N GLY A 125 -2.26 -4.62 24.04
CA GLY A 125 -3.58 -5.14 24.28
C GLY A 125 -4.60 -4.93 23.17
N GLY A 126 -4.48 -5.67 22.07
CA GLY A 126 -5.62 -5.90 21.23
C GLY A 126 -5.75 -5.01 19.99
N VAL A 127 -4.71 -4.33 19.55
CA VAL A 127 -4.71 -3.67 18.24
C VAL A 127 -4.27 -4.67 17.17
N ALA A 128 -5.18 -4.99 16.25
CA ALA A 128 -4.86 -5.78 15.08
C ALA A 128 -4.08 -4.90 14.07
N VAL A 129 -2.97 -5.40 13.59
CA VAL A 129 -2.09 -4.72 12.62
C VAL A 129 -1.81 -5.64 11.46
N ASP A 130 -2.00 -5.13 10.25
CA ASP A 130 -1.51 -5.71 9.02
C ASP A 130 -0.35 -4.84 8.52
N ALA A 131 0.85 -5.39 8.53
CA ALA A 131 2.05 -4.67 8.13
C ALA A 131 2.39 -5.01 6.68
N ILE A 132 2.33 -4.00 5.82
CA ILE A 132 2.66 -4.11 4.40
C ILE A 132 3.99 -3.40 4.17
N MET A 133 4.90 -4.08 3.47
CA MET A 133 6.15 -3.50 3.01
C MET A 133 6.24 -3.65 1.49
N ASP A 134 6.43 -2.52 0.81
CA ASP A 134 6.37 -2.44 -0.65
C ASP A 134 5.05 -3.05 -1.19
N SER A 135 5.13 -4.15 -1.92
CA SER A 135 3.98 -4.78 -2.57
C SER A 135 3.45 -6.02 -1.86
N VAL A 136 3.93 -6.32 -0.64
CA VAL A 136 3.57 -7.56 0.07
C VAL A 136 3.24 -7.32 1.53
N SER A 137 2.20 -8.02 2.03
CA SER A 137 1.96 -8.12 3.46
C SER A 137 3.02 -9.01 4.09
N VAL A 138 3.72 -8.48 5.08
CA VAL A 138 4.80 -9.18 5.79
C VAL A 138 4.34 -9.78 7.11
N LYS A 139 3.28 -9.26 7.72
CA LYS A 139 2.73 -9.75 8.98
C LYS A 139 1.33 -9.24 9.24
N THR A 140 0.42 -10.16 9.54
CA THR A 140 -0.92 -9.85 10.09
C THR A 140 -0.99 -10.40 11.52
N THR A 141 -1.44 -9.57 12.47
CA THR A 141 -1.53 -9.95 13.89
C THR A 141 -2.96 -10.26 14.29
N PHE A 142 -3.14 -11.08 15.33
CA PHE A 142 -4.44 -11.43 15.91
C PHE A 142 -5.46 -12.08 14.96
N LYS A 143 -5.06 -12.53 13.79
CA LYS A 143 -5.94 -13.16 12.79
C LYS A 143 -6.82 -14.25 13.42
N GLU A 144 -6.21 -15.19 14.15
CA GLU A 144 -6.90 -16.31 14.79
C GLU A 144 -7.89 -15.86 15.87
N LYS A 145 -7.46 -14.95 16.76
CA LYS A 145 -8.32 -14.43 17.84
C LYS A 145 -9.51 -13.63 17.31
N LEU A 146 -9.37 -12.93 16.20
CA LEU A 146 -10.43 -12.21 15.52
C LEU A 146 -11.39 -13.20 14.84
N ALA A 147 -10.85 -14.25 14.21
CA ALA A 147 -11.63 -15.30 13.59
C ALA A 147 -12.54 -16.03 14.62
N GLU A 148 -12.08 -16.26 15.86
CA GLU A 148 -12.89 -16.78 16.97
C GLU A 148 -14.11 -15.90 17.29
N LYS A 149 -14.04 -14.62 16.96
CA LYS A 149 -15.13 -13.65 17.12
C LYS A 149 -15.97 -13.43 15.85
N GLY A 150 -15.66 -14.20 14.80
CA GLY A 150 -16.32 -14.07 13.51
C GLY A 150 -15.83 -12.90 12.66
N VAL A 151 -14.69 -12.30 13.00
CA VAL A 151 -14.07 -11.21 12.23
C VAL A 151 -13.00 -11.77 11.32
N ILE A 152 -13.11 -11.49 10.03
CA ILE A 152 -12.05 -11.79 9.05
C ILE A 152 -11.09 -10.60 9.03
N PHE A 153 -9.82 -10.83 9.33
CA PHE A 153 -8.76 -9.84 9.23
C PHE A 153 -7.53 -10.46 8.56
N SER A 154 -7.23 -10.01 7.36
CA SER A 154 -6.12 -10.54 6.56
C SER A 154 -5.60 -9.51 5.57
N SER A 155 -4.50 -9.81 4.86
CA SER A 155 -4.14 -9.04 3.68
C SER A 155 -5.18 -9.20 2.57
N ILE A 156 -5.28 -8.23 1.66
CA ILE A 156 -6.19 -8.34 0.52
C ILE A 156 -5.78 -9.50 -0.40
N GLY A 157 -4.47 -9.74 -0.55
CA GLY A 157 -3.96 -10.85 -1.33
C GLY A 157 -4.43 -12.21 -0.80
N GLU A 158 -4.42 -12.40 0.52
CA GLU A 158 -4.91 -13.59 1.19
C GLU A 158 -6.45 -13.69 1.11
N ALA A 159 -7.16 -12.58 1.35
CA ALA A 159 -8.62 -12.53 1.25
C ALA A 159 -9.14 -12.87 -0.16
N VAL A 160 -8.41 -12.51 -1.21
CA VAL A 160 -8.73 -12.87 -2.61
C VAL A 160 -8.70 -14.39 -2.80
N GLN A 161 -7.84 -15.11 -2.09
CA GLN A 161 -7.73 -16.57 -2.17
C GLN A 161 -8.74 -17.28 -1.27
N GLU A 162 -8.89 -16.82 -0.03
CA GLU A 162 -9.71 -17.48 1.00
C GLU A 162 -11.19 -17.08 0.93
N HIS A 163 -11.48 -15.83 0.54
CA HIS A 163 -12.82 -15.23 0.53
C HIS A 163 -13.15 -14.50 -0.78
N PRO A 164 -12.93 -15.12 -1.97
CA PRO A 164 -13.03 -14.45 -3.27
C PRO A 164 -14.37 -13.78 -3.52
N GLU A 165 -15.46 -14.38 -3.05
CA GLU A 165 -16.82 -13.85 -3.26
C GLU A 165 -17.04 -12.54 -2.49
N LEU A 166 -16.55 -12.47 -1.24
CA LEU A 166 -16.64 -11.24 -0.44
C LEU A 166 -15.81 -10.14 -1.07
N VAL A 167 -14.56 -10.43 -1.44
CA VAL A 167 -13.71 -9.44 -2.09
C VAL A 167 -14.35 -8.96 -3.40
N ARG A 168 -14.85 -9.87 -4.22
CA ARG A 168 -15.52 -9.53 -5.49
C ARG A 168 -16.77 -8.67 -5.29
N GLN A 169 -17.51 -8.88 -4.20
CA GLN A 169 -18.70 -8.11 -3.87
C GLN A 169 -18.38 -6.69 -3.47
N TYR A 170 -17.31 -6.48 -2.68
CA TYR A 170 -17.05 -5.20 -2.04
C TYR A 170 -15.93 -4.39 -2.69
N LEU A 171 -14.99 -5.01 -3.40
CA LEU A 171 -13.89 -4.31 -4.07
C LEU A 171 -14.41 -3.27 -5.07
N GLY A 172 -14.08 -2.00 -4.82
CA GLY A 172 -14.52 -0.89 -5.67
C GLY A 172 -16.02 -0.58 -5.60
N SER A 173 -16.76 -1.12 -4.60
CA SER A 173 -18.20 -0.87 -4.46
C SER A 173 -18.52 0.53 -3.93
N VAL A 174 -17.65 1.11 -3.10
CA VAL A 174 -17.82 2.46 -2.52
C VAL A 174 -17.09 3.50 -3.37
N VAL A 175 -15.83 3.24 -3.70
CA VAL A 175 -15.05 4.07 -4.63
C VAL A 175 -14.69 3.23 -5.85
N PRO A 176 -15.50 3.29 -6.92
CA PRO A 176 -15.23 2.52 -8.12
C PRO A 176 -14.00 3.08 -8.88
N TYR A 177 -13.37 2.25 -9.70
CA TYR A 177 -12.25 2.69 -10.55
C TYR A 177 -12.63 3.86 -11.49
N SER A 178 -13.91 4.05 -11.77
CA SER A 178 -14.42 5.12 -12.63
C SER A 178 -14.63 6.46 -11.91
N ASP A 179 -14.40 6.51 -10.58
CA ASP A 179 -14.66 7.71 -9.79
C ASP A 179 -13.72 8.86 -10.17
N ASN A 180 -12.43 8.63 -10.22
CA ASN A 180 -11.45 9.65 -10.57
C ASN A 180 -10.12 9.03 -11.09
N TYR A 181 -9.21 9.92 -11.53
CA TYR A 181 -7.91 9.56 -12.08
C TYR A 181 -7.08 8.65 -11.15
N PHE A 182 -7.00 8.99 -9.87
CA PHE A 182 -6.19 8.25 -8.90
C PHE A 182 -6.89 6.96 -8.46
N ALA A 183 -8.21 6.94 -8.37
CA ALA A 183 -8.97 5.72 -8.11
C ALA A 183 -8.78 4.70 -9.25
N ALA A 184 -8.78 5.17 -10.50
CA ALA A 184 -8.50 4.32 -11.66
C ALA A 184 -7.08 3.76 -11.63
N LEU A 185 -6.07 4.61 -11.37
CA LEU A 185 -4.68 4.20 -11.27
C LEU A 185 -4.48 3.18 -10.14
N ASN A 186 -4.96 3.50 -8.94
CA ASN A 186 -4.85 2.59 -7.79
C ASN A 186 -5.52 1.24 -8.07
N SER A 187 -6.73 1.24 -8.65
CA SER A 187 -7.44 0.00 -8.99
C SER A 187 -6.71 -0.86 -10.02
N ALA A 188 -5.88 -0.24 -10.88
CA ALA A 188 -5.07 -0.97 -11.86
C ALA A 188 -3.83 -1.61 -11.25
N VAL A 189 -3.18 -0.95 -10.27
CA VAL A 189 -1.81 -1.31 -9.83
C VAL A 189 -1.68 -1.63 -8.35
N PHE A 190 -2.75 -1.59 -7.53
CA PHE A 190 -2.62 -1.94 -6.11
C PHE A 190 -2.00 -3.33 -5.96
N SER A 191 -1.12 -3.49 -5.00
CA SER A 191 -0.38 -4.74 -4.80
C SER A 191 -0.78 -5.47 -3.53
N ASP A 192 -1.14 -4.72 -2.50
CA ASP A 192 -1.70 -5.28 -1.28
C ASP A 192 -2.58 -4.26 -0.54
N GLY A 193 -3.14 -4.66 0.58
CA GLY A 193 -4.00 -3.86 1.44
C GLY A 193 -4.56 -4.73 2.56
N SER A 194 -5.28 -4.12 3.48
CA SER A 194 -5.92 -4.84 4.57
C SER A 194 -7.39 -5.12 4.25
N PHE A 195 -7.83 -6.34 4.51
CA PHE A 195 -9.22 -6.77 4.39
C PHE A 195 -9.78 -7.03 5.78
N VAL A 196 -10.90 -6.37 6.11
CA VAL A 196 -11.60 -6.52 7.39
C VAL A 196 -13.08 -6.70 7.11
N TYR A 197 -13.65 -7.80 7.60
CA TYR A 197 -15.08 -8.12 7.42
C TYR A 197 -15.70 -8.67 8.69
#